data_ba5773f61f67528f11cdca795fc2775e
#
_entry.id   ba5773f61f67528f11cdca795fc2775e
#
_cell.length_a   1.000
_cell.length_b   1.000
_cell.length_c   1.000
_cell.angle_alpha   90.00
_cell.angle_beta   90.00
_cell.angle_gamma   90.00
#
_symmetry.space_group_name_H-M   'P 1'
#
loop_
_entity.id
_entity.type
_entity.pdbx_description
1 polymer ?
#
loop_
_entity_poly.entity_id
_entity_poly.type
_entity_poly.pdbx_seq_one_letter_code
_entity_poly.pdbx_strand_id
1 'polypeptide(L)'
;MRVSPKTTNKELKELIPNIPNLGNDRAQDNCLPLFIIAELIGDDWPSKCLASYKCVETISAEDAKEQETVAVRILRELAPHLEKRVGHWLPSDELRTMLITDENSEFFDWYQGNPISAKSIKKYLVKEAGVTHERQSRGLIYSLSDIRDLVQRYVKA
;
A
#
# COMPACT_ATOMS: atom_id res chain seq x y z
N MET A 1 -29.09 -21.76 23.23
CA MET A 1 -30.19 -20.82 23.53
C MET A 1 -30.85 -20.41 22.22
N ARG A 2 -32.15 -20.65 22.04
CA ARG A 2 -32.84 -20.25 20.78
C ARG A 2 -33.13 -18.76 20.89
N VAL A 3 -32.55 -17.96 20.01
CA VAL A 3 -32.89 -16.54 19.87
C VAL A 3 -34.36 -16.44 19.50
N SER A 4 -35.16 -15.78 20.36
CA SER A 4 -36.57 -15.51 20.08
C SER A 4 -36.68 -14.53 18.91
N PRO A 5 -37.59 -14.76 17.92
CA PRO A 5 -37.69 -13.97 16.71
C PRO A 5 -38.37 -12.60 16.87
N LYS A 6 -38.26 -11.96 18.05
CA LYS A 6 -38.91 -10.68 18.37
C LYS A 6 -37.94 -9.62 18.86
N THR A 7 -36.71 -9.59 18.37
CA THR A 7 -35.86 -8.44 18.57
C THR A 7 -36.39 -7.29 17.73
N THR A 8 -37.00 -6.32 18.37
CA THR A 8 -37.63 -5.18 17.70
C THR A 8 -36.55 -4.22 17.14
N ASN A 9 -36.84 -3.55 16.04
CA ASN A 9 -35.99 -2.52 15.41
C ASN A 9 -35.50 -1.43 16.40
N LYS A 10 -36.16 -1.30 17.56
CA LYS A 10 -35.81 -0.37 18.63
C LYS A 10 -34.63 -0.88 19.47
N GLU A 11 -34.62 -2.17 19.79
CA GLU A 11 -33.51 -2.80 20.55
C GLU A 11 -32.20 -2.84 19.75
N LEU A 12 -32.30 -3.01 18.42
CA LEU A 12 -31.15 -2.95 17.51
C LEU A 12 -30.50 -1.55 17.46
N LYS A 13 -31.27 -0.49 17.61
CA LYS A 13 -30.76 0.89 17.60
C LYS A 13 -30.14 1.33 18.92
N GLU A 14 -30.50 0.65 20.01
CA GLU A 14 -29.99 0.94 21.36
C GLU A 14 -28.76 0.09 21.70
N LEU A 15 -28.47 -0.97 20.91
CA LEU A 15 -27.28 -1.78 21.07
C LEU A 15 -26.07 -1.01 20.52
N ILE A 16 -25.19 -0.61 21.43
CA ILE A 16 -23.87 -0.08 21.10
C ILE A 16 -22.88 -1.25 21.26
N PRO A 17 -22.51 -1.93 20.18
CA PRO A 17 -21.55 -3.03 20.27
C PRO A 17 -20.20 -2.50 20.68
N ASN A 18 -19.46 -3.29 21.46
CA ASN A 18 -18.08 -2.98 21.79
C ASN A 18 -17.19 -3.25 20.57
N ILE A 19 -17.16 -2.31 19.63
CA ILE A 19 -16.33 -2.42 18.43
C ILE A 19 -14.93 -1.96 18.79
N PRO A 20 -13.89 -2.79 18.60
CA PRO A 20 -12.52 -2.36 18.74
C PRO A 20 -12.20 -1.29 17.70
N ASN A 21 -11.23 -0.43 18.01
CA ASN A 21 -10.76 0.55 17.02
C ASN A 21 -10.19 -0.18 15.78
N LEU A 22 -10.87 -0.06 14.65
CA LEU A 22 -10.49 -0.68 13.37
C LEU A 22 -9.54 0.17 12.55
N GLY A 23 -9.02 1.27 13.12
CA GLY A 23 -7.99 2.10 12.49
C GLY A 23 -8.52 3.15 11.50
N ASN A 24 -9.78 3.01 11.01
CA ASN A 24 -10.42 4.04 10.19
C ASN A 24 -11.94 4.07 10.37
N ASP A 25 -12.52 5.26 10.33
CA ASP A 25 -13.94 5.50 10.58
C ASP A 25 -14.85 4.79 9.57
N ARG A 26 -14.44 4.72 8.32
CA ARG A 26 -15.21 4.06 7.26
C ARG A 26 -15.28 2.55 7.45
N ALA A 27 -14.21 1.93 7.92
CA ALA A 27 -14.21 0.51 8.26
C ALA A 27 -15.11 0.23 9.45
N GLN A 28 -15.10 1.10 10.47
CA GLN A 28 -15.99 1.01 11.61
C GLN A 28 -17.45 1.10 11.20
N ASP A 29 -17.82 2.09 10.38
CA ASP A 29 -19.19 2.27 9.88
C ASP A 29 -19.67 1.07 9.05
N ASN A 30 -18.84 0.55 8.18
CA ASN A 30 -19.18 -0.61 7.34
C ASN A 30 -19.32 -1.90 8.14
N CYS A 31 -18.56 -2.09 9.20
CA CYS A 31 -18.58 -3.30 10.03
C CYS A 31 -19.56 -3.24 11.19
N LEU A 32 -20.05 -2.04 11.56
CA LEU A 32 -21.00 -1.84 12.64
C LEU A 32 -22.19 -2.80 12.60
N PRO A 33 -22.91 -3.00 11.48
CA PRO A 33 -24.05 -3.92 11.42
C PRO A 33 -23.66 -5.36 11.74
N LEU A 34 -22.46 -5.81 11.31
CA LEU A 34 -21.98 -7.17 11.55
C LEU A 34 -21.66 -7.39 13.02
N PHE A 35 -21.05 -6.41 13.69
CA PHE A 35 -20.76 -6.47 15.11
C PHE A 35 -22.05 -6.43 15.95
N ILE A 36 -23.06 -5.63 15.57
CA ILE A 36 -24.37 -5.62 16.21
C ILE A 36 -25.01 -7.01 16.15
N ILE A 37 -24.98 -7.65 14.98
CA ILE A 37 -25.53 -9.00 14.80
C ILE A 37 -24.74 -10.00 15.65
N ALA A 38 -23.41 -9.92 15.68
CA ALA A 38 -22.57 -10.80 16.47
C ALA A 38 -22.86 -10.68 17.98
N GLU A 39 -23.05 -9.47 18.50
CA GLU A 39 -23.45 -9.22 19.89
C GLU A 39 -24.84 -9.79 20.22
N LEU A 40 -25.81 -9.68 19.29
CA LEU A 40 -27.14 -10.24 19.47
C LEU A 40 -27.15 -11.77 19.53
N ILE A 41 -26.27 -12.41 18.75
CA ILE A 41 -26.13 -13.87 18.79
C ILE A 41 -25.46 -14.29 20.10
N GLY A 42 -24.52 -13.48 20.61
CA GLY A 42 -23.79 -13.74 21.84
C GLY A 42 -22.73 -14.83 21.72
N ASP A 43 -22.39 -15.45 22.85
CA ASP A 43 -21.35 -16.46 22.98
C ASP A 43 -19.99 -15.99 22.39
N ASP A 44 -19.39 -16.73 21.48
CA ASP A 44 -18.11 -16.44 20.87
C ASP A 44 -18.20 -15.68 19.50
N TRP A 45 -19.42 -15.30 19.09
CA TRP A 45 -19.63 -14.61 17.82
C TRP A 45 -18.96 -13.24 17.69
N PRO A 46 -18.92 -12.38 18.71
CA PRO A 46 -18.16 -11.13 18.65
C PRO A 46 -16.67 -11.35 18.36
N SER A 47 -16.08 -12.35 19.02
CA SER A 47 -14.67 -12.72 18.81
C SER A 47 -14.42 -13.29 17.43
N LYS A 48 -15.33 -14.11 16.91
CA LYS A 48 -15.27 -14.65 15.54
C LYS A 48 -15.42 -13.55 14.50
N CYS A 49 -16.34 -12.60 14.71
CA CYS A 49 -16.53 -11.46 13.84
C CYS A 49 -15.24 -10.62 13.73
N LEU A 50 -14.60 -10.33 14.87
CA LEU A 50 -13.34 -9.60 14.91
C LEU A 50 -12.20 -10.37 14.23
N ALA A 51 -12.09 -11.67 14.44
CA ALA A 51 -11.08 -12.49 13.80
C ALA A 51 -11.25 -12.53 12.28
N SER A 52 -12.51 -12.66 11.80
CA SER A 52 -12.83 -12.61 10.38
C SER A 52 -12.51 -11.26 9.75
N TYR A 53 -12.83 -10.16 10.43
CA TYR A 53 -12.47 -8.82 9.98
C TYR A 53 -10.95 -8.66 9.80
N LYS A 54 -10.15 -9.05 10.81
CA LYS A 54 -8.69 -8.99 10.74
C LYS A 54 -8.13 -9.85 9.60
N CYS A 55 -8.71 -11.02 9.36
CA CYS A 55 -8.31 -11.87 8.24
C CYS A 55 -8.55 -11.19 6.89
N VAL A 56 -9.72 -10.59 6.69
CA VAL A 56 -10.05 -9.85 5.46
C VAL A 56 -9.14 -8.62 5.30
N GLU A 57 -8.85 -7.90 6.37
CA GLU A 57 -7.94 -6.75 6.33
C GLU A 57 -6.53 -7.17 5.92
N THR A 58 -6.02 -8.30 6.44
CA THR A 58 -4.71 -8.84 6.06
C THR A 58 -4.69 -9.23 4.58
N ILE A 59 -5.70 -9.97 4.10
CA ILE A 59 -5.82 -10.36 2.69
C ILE A 59 -5.89 -9.12 1.80
N SER A 60 -6.70 -8.12 2.15
CA SER A 60 -6.83 -6.88 1.39
C SER A 60 -5.53 -6.08 1.34
N ALA A 61 -4.72 -6.11 2.41
CA ALA A 61 -3.42 -5.45 2.44
C ALA A 61 -2.38 -6.20 1.58
N GLU A 62 -2.44 -7.51 1.52
CA GLU A 62 -1.61 -8.34 0.63
C GLU A 62 -1.99 -8.12 -0.83
N ASP A 63 -3.29 -8.17 -1.17
CA ASP A 63 -3.80 -7.88 -2.51
C ASP A 63 -3.45 -6.47 -2.98
N ALA A 64 -3.50 -5.48 -2.08
CA ALA A 64 -3.11 -4.10 -2.39
C ALA A 64 -1.61 -3.99 -2.72
N LYS A 65 -0.75 -4.79 -2.06
CA LYS A 65 0.69 -4.86 -2.39
C LYS A 65 0.93 -5.53 -3.74
N GLU A 66 0.19 -6.59 -4.06
CA GLU A 66 0.28 -7.26 -5.36
C GLU A 66 -0.22 -6.38 -6.52
N GLN A 67 -1.21 -5.52 -6.26
CA GLN A 67 -1.75 -4.58 -7.25
C GLN A 67 -0.92 -3.29 -7.35
N GLU A 68 0.10 -3.13 -6.53
CA GLU A 68 0.93 -1.96 -6.55
C GLU A 68 1.64 -1.80 -7.89
N THR A 69 1.53 -0.61 -8.48
CA THR A 69 2.16 -0.35 -9.77
C THR A 69 3.68 -0.47 -9.68
N VAL A 70 4.32 -0.91 -10.77
CA VAL A 70 5.78 -1.02 -10.83
C VAL A 70 6.46 0.31 -10.50
N ALA A 71 5.84 1.43 -10.88
CA ALA A 71 6.34 2.76 -10.55
C ALA A 71 6.43 2.98 -9.03
N VAL A 72 5.40 2.59 -8.26
CA VAL A 72 5.39 2.73 -6.79
C VAL A 72 6.39 1.79 -6.14
N ARG A 73 6.54 0.56 -6.64
CA ARG A 73 7.57 -0.37 -6.17
C ARG A 73 8.99 0.18 -6.38
N ILE A 74 9.26 0.79 -7.56
CA ILE A 74 10.53 1.50 -7.82
C ILE A 74 10.73 2.64 -6.81
N LEU A 75 9.71 3.46 -6.55
CA LEU A 75 9.79 4.57 -5.59
C LEU A 75 10.06 4.08 -4.17
N ARG A 76 9.47 2.96 -3.77
CA ARG A 76 9.70 2.35 -2.46
C ARG A 76 11.15 1.91 -2.29
N GLU A 77 11.70 1.23 -3.29
CA GLU A 77 13.09 0.79 -3.27
C GLU A 77 14.07 1.97 -3.25
N LEU A 78 13.75 3.05 -3.95
CA LEU A 78 14.58 4.26 -3.95
C LEU A 78 14.53 5.06 -2.66
N ALA A 79 13.42 5.01 -1.92
CA ALA A 79 13.17 5.87 -0.76
C ALA A 79 14.34 5.95 0.25
N PRO A 80 14.94 4.84 0.72
CA PRO A 80 16.06 4.88 1.66
C PRO A 80 17.31 5.54 1.09
N HIS A 81 17.54 5.42 -0.23
CA HIS A 81 18.70 6.00 -0.89
C HIS A 81 18.59 7.51 -1.09
N LEU A 82 17.35 8.05 -1.08
CA LEU A 82 17.08 9.46 -1.33
C LEU A 82 17.16 10.34 -0.07
N GLU A 83 17.11 9.77 1.12
CA GLU A 83 17.08 10.54 2.38
C GLU A 83 18.33 11.41 2.60
N LYS A 84 19.49 10.89 2.25
CA LYS A 84 20.78 11.57 2.44
C LYS A 84 21.31 12.27 1.18
N ARG A 85 20.57 12.15 0.07
CA ARG A 85 21.05 12.68 -1.20
C ARG A 85 20.80 14.17 -1.31
N VAL A 86 21.81 14.92 -1.79
CA VAL A 86 21.72 16.34 -2.09
C VAL A 86 21.77 16.55 -3.59
N GLY A 87 21.00 17.52 -4.12
CA GLY A 87 20.98 17.86 -5.54
C GLY A 87 19.58 17.98 -6.12
N HIS A 88 19.50 18.33 -7.40
CA HIS A 88 18.23 18.51 -8.14
C HIS A 88 17.93 17.38 -9.11
N TRP A 89 18.96 16.67 -9.54
CA TRP A 89 18.88 15.66 -10.57
C TRP A 89 19.49 14.33 -10.14
N LEU A 90 18.90 13.24 -10.59
CA LEU A 90 19.36 11.88 -10.38
C LEU A 90 19.69 11.24 -11.73
N PRO A 91 20.97 10.91 -12.01
CA PRO A 91 21.36 10.22 -13.23
C PRO A 91 20.72 8.83 -13.35
N SER A 92 20.33 8.44 -14.56
CA SER A 92 19.67 7.17 -14.84
C SER A 92 20.51 5.96 -14.41
N ASP A 93 21.81 6.01 -14.63
CA ASP A 93 22.71 4.90 -14.27
C ASP A 93 22.85 4.75 -12.76
N GLU A 94 22.91 5.87 -12.04
CA GLU A 94 22.95 5.87 -10.59
C GLU A 94 21.63 5.37 -9.99
N LEU A 95 20.49 5.84 -10.53
CA LEU A 95 19.17 5.34 -10.13
C LEU A 95 19.07 3.84 -10.35
N ARG A 96 19.50 3.35 -11.53
CA ARG A 96 19.51 1.91 -11.81
C ARG A 96 20.40 1.16 -10.83
N THR A 97 21.60 1.67 -10.52
CA THR A 97 22.50 1.05 -9.55
C THR A 97 21.82 0.92 -8.16
N MET A 98 21.10 1.93 -7.70
CA MET A 98 20.37 1.86 -6.43
C MET A 98 19.36 0.71 -6.41
N LEU A 99 18.63 0.47 -7.51
CA LEU A 99 17.64 -0.58 -7.62
C LEU A 99 18.22 -2.00 -7.68
N ILE A 100 19.45 -2.15 -8.15
CA ILE A 100 20.08 -3.47 -8.37
C ILE A 100 21.25 -3.74 -7.40
N THR A 101 21.46 -2.90 -6.40
CA THR A 101 22.54 -3.09 -5.41
C THR A 101 22.24 -4.26 -4.47
N ASP A 102 20.98 -4.45 -4.10
CA ASP A 102 20.54 -5.58 -3.31
C ASP A 102 20.17 -6.75 -4.23
N GLU A 103 20.89 -7.87 -4.09
CA GLU A 103 20.61 -9.10 -4.86
C GLU A 103 19.22 -9.70 -4.52
N ASN A 104 18.62 -9.33 -3.39
CA ASN A 104 17.27 -9.74 -3.02
C ASN A 104 16.20 -8.80 -3.57
N SER A 105 16.58 -7.67 -4.18
CA SER A 105 15.64 -6.76 -4.83
C SER A 105 14.99 -7.43 -6.05
N GLU A 106 13.67 -7.28 -6.19
CA GLU A 106 12.95 -7.76 -7.38
C GLU A 106 13.48 -7.16 -8.68
N PHE A 107 14.16 -6.01 -8.62
CA PHE A 107 14.75 -5.32 -9.76
C PHE A 107 16.10 -5.88 -10.16
N PHE A 108 16.75 -6.68 -9.30
CA PHE A 108 17.98 -7.39 -9.61
C PHE A 108 17.72 -8.53 -10.59
N ASP A 109 16.62 -9.27 -10.42
CA ASP A 109 16.15 -10.33 -11.32
C ASP A 109 14.77 -9.94 -11.90
N TRP A 110 14.74 -8.87 -12.66
CA TRP A 110 13.49 -8.29 -13.18
C TRP A 110 12.86 -9.10 -14.32
N TYR A 111 13.66 -9.61 -15.21
CA TYR A 111 13.17 -10.33 -16.39
C TYR A 111 14.15 -11.42 -16.81
N GLN A 112 13.76 -12.68 -16.68
CA GLN A 112 14.55 -13.85 -17.11
C GLN A 112 16.00 -13.84 -16.59
N GLY A 113 16.22 -13.55 -15.31
CA GLY A 113 17.53 -13.46 -14.71
C GLY A 113 18.32 -12.18 -15.02
N ASN A 114 17.68 -11.18 -15.63
CA ASN A 114 18.33 -9.92 -15.98
C ASN A 114 17.81 -8.76 -15.14
N PRO A 115 18.68 -7.85 -14.69
CA PRO A 115 18.29 -6.66 -13.95
C PRO A 115 17.42 -5.71 -14.78
N ILE A 116 16.64 -4.90 -14.07
CA ILE A 116 15.78 -3.88 -14.70
C ILE A 116 16.59 -2.95 -15.62
N SER A 117 16.08 -2.72 -16.82
CA SER A 117 16.74 -1.87 -17.82
C SER A 117 16.43 -0.40 -17.60
N ALA A 118 17.35 0.51 -18.01
CA ALA A 118 17.12 1.95 -18.01
C ALA A 118 15.88 2.34 -18.85
N LYS A 119 15.57 1.58 -19.91
CA LYS A 119 14.37 1.78 -20.73
C LYS A 119 13.10 1.47 -19.96
N SER A 120 13.09 0.40 -19.18
CA SER A 120 11.97 0.03 -18.32
C SER A 120 11.76 1.06 -17.22
N ILE A 121 12.83 1.47 -16.55
CA ILE A 121 12.79 2.52 -15.51
C ILE A 121 12.18 3.81 -16.09
N LYS A 122 12.64 4.25 -17.26
CA LYS A 122 12.08 5.43 -17.94
C LYS A 122 10.58 5.26 -18.22
N LYS A 123 10.16 4.09 -18.69
CA LYS A 123 8.74 3.81 -18.94
C LYS A 123 7.92 4.04 -17.68
N TYR A 124 8.32 3.44 -16.57
CA TYR A 124 7.54 3.48 -15.31
C TYR A 124 7.59 4.85 -14.64
N LEU A 125 8.75 5.45 -14.49
CA LEU A 125 8.89 6.74 -13.80
C LEU A 125 8.35 7.92 -14.62
N VAL A 126 8.60 7.94 -15.93
CA VAL A 126 8.19 9.08 -16.77
C VAL A 126 6.77 8.93 -17.28
N LYS A 127 6.44 7.78 -17.90
CA LYS A 127 5.11 7.61 -18.54
C LYS A 127 4.00 7.30 -17.55
N GLU A 128 4.29 6.55 -16.49
CA GLU A 128 3.28 6.12 -15.52
C GLU A 128 3.24 7.05 -14.29
N ALA A 129 4.39 7.44 -13.74
CA ALA A 129 4.46 8.28 -12.56
C ALA A 129 4.63 9.79 -12.85
N GLY A 130 4.91 10.18 -14.10
CA GLY A 130 4.98 11.58 -14.50
C GLY A 130 6.26 12.32 -14.06
N VAL A 131 7.34 11.61 -13.72
CA VAL A 131 8.61 12.20 -13.32
C VAL A 131 9.23 13.00 -14.46
N THR A 132 9.56 14.26 -14.19
CA THR A 132 10.28 15.12 -15.14
C THR A 132 11.69 14.59 -15.39
N HIS A 133 12.13 14.62 -16.62
CA HIS A 133 13.43 14.13 -17.04
C HIS A 133 14.04 15.00 -18.12
N GLU A 134 15.37 15.01 -18.18
CA GLU A 134 16.15 15.69 -19.21
C GLU A 134 17.20 14.76 -19.79
N ARG A 135 17.63 15.04 -21.02
CA ARG A 135 18.75 14.35 -21.65
C ARG A 135 19.97 15.25 -21.66
N GLN A 136 21.02 14.82 -21.02
CA GLN A 136 22.32 15.49 -21.03
C GLN A 136 23.35 14.68 -21.85
N SER A 137 24.53 15.26 -22.06
CA SER A 137 25.63 14.60 -22.74
C SER A 137 26.05 13.26 -22.14
N ARG A 138 25.89 13.11 -20.83
CA ARG A 138 26.21 11.89 -20.06
C ARG A 138 25.04 10.92 -19.88
N GLY A 139 23.89 11.17 -20.50
CA GLY A 139 22.72 10.28 -20.39
C GLY A 139 21.46 10.98 -19.92
N LEU A 140 20.50 10.17 -19.47
CA LEU A 140 19.22 10.64 -18.96
C LEU A 140 19.33 10.98 -17.48
N ILE A 141 18.70 12.08 -17.06
CA ILE A 141 18.59 12.50 -15.66
C ILE A 141 17.12 12.71 -15.28
N TYR A 142 16.77 12.41 -14.04
CA TYR A 142 15.42 12.54 -13.51
C TYR A 142 15.37 13.63 -12.43
N SER A 143 14.24 14.36 -12.36
CA SER A 143 13.98 15.33 -11.31
C SER A 143 13.93 14.65 -9.93
N LEU A 144 14.85 15.02 -9.06
CA LEU A 144 14.91 14.46 -7.69
C LEU A 144 13.77 14.99 -6.82
N SER A 145 13.30 16.21 -7.07
CA SER A 145 12.14 16.78 -6.38
C SER A 145 10.87 15.99 -6.66
N ASP A 146 10.61 15.67 -7.95
CA ASP A 146 9.42 14.93 -8.33
C ASP A 146 9.42 13.51 -7.71
N ILE A 147 10.59 12.84 -7.74
CA ILE A 147 10.73 11.51 -7.13
C ILE A 147 10.45 11.58 -5.63
N ARG A 148 10.97 12.59 -4.92
CA ARG A 148 10.72 12.78 -3.48
C ARG A 148 9.25 13.04 -3.18
N ASP A 149 8.60 13.89 -3.96
CA ASP A 149 7.17 14.18 -3.81
C ASP A 149 6.32 12.92 -3.99
N LEU A 150 6.66 12.09 -4.98
CA LEU A 150 5.98 10.81 -5.21
C LEU A 150 6.25 9.82 -4.07
N VAL A 151 7.48 9.72 -3.58
CA VAL A 151 7.82 8.89 -2.41
C VAL A 151 7.01 9.34 -1.19
N GLN A 152 6.89 10.64 -0.95
CA GLN A 152 6.10 11.15 0.16
C GLN A 152 4.62 10.80 0.04
N ARG A 153 4.06 10.85 -1.17
CA ARG A 153 2.63 10.57 -1.43
C ARG A 153 2.27 9.10 -1.41
N TYR A 154 3.13 8.23 -1.94
CA TYR A 154 2.78 6.83 -2.22
C TYR A 154 3.51 5.81 -1.35
N VAL A 155 4.60 6.21 -0.70
CA VAL A 155 5.43 5.29 0.11
C VAL A 155 5.36 5.60 1.60
N LYS A 156 5.28 6.89 1.96
CA LYS A 156 5.27 7.36 3.36
C LYS A 156 3.90 7.87 3.84
N ALA A 157 2.86 7.76 2.99
CA ALA A 157 1.49 8.15 3.33
C ALA A 157 0.82 7.14 4.28
#